data_564a3e0fde6ad2634eb5a602a1359f68
#
_entry.id   564a3e0fde6ad2634eb5a602a1359f68
#
_cell.length_a   1.000
_cell.length_b   1.000
_cell.length_c   1.000
_cell.angle_alpha   90.00
_cell.angle_beta   90.00
_cell.angle_gamma   90.00
#
_symmetry.space_group_name_H-M   'P 1'
#
loop_
_entity.id
_entity.type
_entity.pdbx_description
1 polymer ?
#
loop_
_entity_poly.entity_id
_entity_poly.type
_entity_poly.pdbx_seq_one_letter_code
_entity_poly.pdbx_strand_id
1 'polypeptide(L)'
;MKTYEFDAVIHVDPESGGAYIAFPWDLRAEFGKGRMKVHAELDGIPYDGSIVNMGVKNEDGSVCYVIGVLKAIRNRLGKGDGDSVHAVITEAEGEKT
;
A
#
# COMPACT_ATOMS: atom_id res chain seq x y z
N MET A 1 16.56 3.52 7.70
CA MET A 1 15.15 3.50 7.27
C MET A 1 15.08 3.08 5.81
N LYS A 2 14.20 2.12 5.50
CA LYS A 2 14.10 1.61 4.14
C LYS A 2 13.05 2.37 3.36
N THR A 3 13.33 2.57 2.07
CA THR A 3 12.38 3.19 1.15
C THR A 3 12.16 2.23 -0.02
N TYR A 4 10.91 2.02 -0.38
CA TYR A 4 10.53 1.16 -1.49
C TYR A 4 9.83 2.01 -2.54
N GLU A 5 10.21 1.80 -3.79
CA GLU A 5 9.68 2.56 -4.90
C GLU A 5 9.24 1.59 -5.98
N PHE A 6 7.99 1.71 -6.42
CA PHE A 6 7.44 0.78 -7.40
C PHE A 6 6.19 1.36 -8.02
N ASP A 7 5.81 0.80 -9.17
CA ASP A 7 4.55 1.13 -9.81
C ASP A 7 3.49 0.13 -9.35
N ALA A 8 2.29 0.63 -9.13
CA ALA A 8 1.19 -0.20 -8.64
C ALA A 8 -0.10 0.19 -9.32
N VAL A 9 -1.07 -0.74 -9.29
CA VAL A 9 -2.40 -0.51 -9.83
C VAL A 9 -3.36 -0.40 -8.65
N ILE A 10 -4.24 0.60 -8.69
CA ILE A 10 -5.25 0.78 -7.65
C ILE A 10 -6.35 -0.25 -7.85
N HIS A 11 -6.70 -0.97 -6.78
CA HIS A 11 -7.82 -1.89 -6.77
C HIS A 11 -8.88 -1.36 -5.83
N VAL A 12 -10.12 -1.27 -6.29
CA VAL A 12 -11.23 -0.83 -5.46
C VAL A 12 -12.13 -2.03 -5.21
N ASP A 13 -12.42 -2.29 -3.93
CA ASP A 13 -13.34 -3.36 -3.54
C ASP A 13 -14.76 -2.89 -3.84
N PRO A 14 -15.49 -3.58 -4.73
CA PRO A 14 -16.83 -3.15 -5.10
C PRO A 14 -17.84 -3.21 -3.96
N GLU A 15 -17.58 -4.02 -2.94
CA GLU A 15 -18.52 -4.17 -1.83
C GLU A 15 -18.33 -3.09 -0.78
N SER A 16 -17.09 -2.80 -0.41
CA SER A 16 -16.84 -1.83 0.65
C SER A 16 -16.53 -0.44 0.14
N GLY A 17 -16.14 -0.33 -1.14
CA GLY A 17 -15.68 0.94 -1.69
C GLY A 17 -14.27 1.30 -1.28
N GLY A 18 -13.62 0.48 -0.49
CA GLY A 18 -12.23 0.70 -0.09
C GLY A 18 -11.28 0.38 -1.22
N ALA A 19 -10.12 1.02 -1.21
CA ALA A 19 -9.11 0.80 -2.26
C ALA A 19 -7.77 0.48 -1.65
N TYR A 20 -6.94 -0.20 -2.43
CA TYR A 20 -5.60 -0.56 -2.00
C TYR A 20 -4.68 -0.74 -3.20
N ILE A 21 -3.37 -0.72 -2.92
CA ILE A 21 -2.35 -1.12 -3.89
C ILE A 21 -1.57 -2.28 -3.27
N ALA A 22 -1.04 -3.16 -4.12
CA ALA A 22 -0.25 -4.28 -3.66
C ALA A 22 1.17 -3.81 -3.31
N PHE A 23 1.69 -4.28 -2.17
CA PHE A 23 3.08 -4.06 -1.80
C PHE A 23 3.85 -5.31 -2.28
N PRO A 24 4.75 -5.17 -3.26
CA PRO A 24 5.30 -6.36 -3.96
C PRO A 24 6.38 -7.11 -3.20
N TRP A 25 6.65 -6.76 -1.96
CA TRP A 25 7.63 -7.47 -1.13
C TRP A 25 6.93 -8.22 -0.02
N ASP A 26 7.61 -9.21 0.53
CA ASP A 26 7.11 -9.96 1.69
C ASP A 26 7.42 -9.15 2.95
N LEU A 27 6.39 -8.55 3.53
CA LEU A 27 6.55 -7.68 4.68
C LEU A 27 7.19 -8.42 5.86
N ARG A 28 6.78 -9.68 6.07
CA ARG A 28 7.31 -10.45 7.17
C ARG A 28 8.79 -10.74 6.99
N ALA A 29 9.21 -11.02 5.75
CA ALA A 29 10.62 -11.26 5.47
C ALA A 29 11.44 -9.98 5.60
N GLU A 30 10.87 -8.84 5.20
CA GLU A 30 11.57 -7.57 5.22
C GLU A 30 11.68 -6.97 6.62
N PHE A 31 10.61 -7.08 7.43
CA PHE A 31 10.52 -6.39 8.72
C PHE A 31 10.14 -7.30 9.87
N GLY A 32 9.83 -8.57 9.62
CA GLY A 32 9.41 -9.49 10.68
C GLY A 32 8.03 -9.20 11.23
N LYS A 33 7.20 -8.46 10.50
CA LYS A 33 5.89 -8.01 10.95
C LYS A 33 4.81 -8.43 9.97
N GLY A 34 3.57 -8.56 10.46
CA GLY A 34 2.41 -8.81 9.62
C GLY A 34 1.67 -7.55 9.23
N ARG A 35 2.03 -6.40 9.83
CA ARG A 35 1.50 -5.09 9.47
C ARG A 35 2.49 -4.03 9.95
N MET A 36 2.48 -2.89 9.27
CA MET A 36 3.44 -1.83 9.60
C MET A 36 2.91 -0.48 9.12
N LYS A 37 3.07 0.54 9.94
CA LYS A 37 2.75 1.91 9.53
C LYS A 37 3.84 2.45 8.63
N VAL A 38 3.42 3.18 7.61
CA VAL A 38 4.36 3.74 6.62
C VAL A 38 3.94 5.14 6.22
N HIS A 39 4.91 5.88 5.70
CA HIS A 39 4.65 7.10 4.95
C HIS A 39 4.62 6.72 3.47
N ALA A 40 3.58 7.11 2.79
CA ALA A 40 3.40 6.75 1.39
C ALA A 40 3.26 7.99 0.54
N GLU A 41 3.78 7.91 -0.70
CA GLU A 41 3.53 8.92 -1.72
C GLU A 41 3.02 8.21 -2.96
N LEU A 42 1.91 8.70 -3.50
CA LEU A 42 1.38 8.18 -4.75
C LEU A 42 1.39 9.32 -5.75
N ASP A 43 2.20 9.17 -6.80
CA ASP A 43 2.41 10.23 -7.81
C ASP A 43 2.77 11.56 -7.15
N GLY A 44 3.55 11.49 -6.05
CA GLY A 44 4.00 12.67 -5.34
C GLY A 44 3.06 13.19 -4.26
N ILE A 45 1.89 12.58 -4.09
CA ILE A 45 0.94 13.01 -3.05
C ILE A 45 1.19 12.21 -1.79
N PRO A 46 1.63 12.85 -0.69
CA PRO A 46 1.97 12.11 0.52
C PRO A 46 0.78 11.83 1.40
N TYR A 47 0.82 10.70 2.09
CA TYR A 47 -0.15 10.39 3.13
C TYR A 47 0.43 9.30 4.02
N ASP A 48 -0.15 9.16 5.22
CA ASP A 48 0.24 8.10 6.14
C ASP A 48 -0.71 6.93 5.97
N GLY A 49 -0.14 5.74 5.88
CA GLY A 49 -0.93 4.53 5.71
C GLY A 49 -0.31 3.37 6.45
N SER A 50 -0.79 2.17 6.15
CA SER A 50 -0.28 0.95 6.75
C SER A 50 -0.22 -0.14 5.70
N ILE A 51 0.83 -0.96 5.80
CA ILE A 51 0.92 -2.20 5.03
C ILE A 51 0.24 -3.27 5.89
N VAL A 52 -0.74 -3.97 5.32
CA VAL A 52 -1.52 -4.95 6.07
C VAL A 52 -1.79 -6.18 5.21
N ASN A 53 -2.19 -7.27 5.88
CA ASN A 53 -2.64 -8.49 5.24
C ASN A 53 -4.18 -8.46 5.25
N MET A 54 -4.77 -8.30 4.06
CA MET A 54 -6.23 -8.25 3.92
C MET A 54 -6.79 -9.54 3.34
N GLY A 55 -6.03 -10.62 3.35
CA GLY A 55 -6.48 -11.89 2.80
C GLY A 55 -6.28 -12.04 1.31
N VAL A 56 -5.58 -11.09 0.68
CA VAL A 56 -5.25 -11.18 -0.74
C VAL A 56 -4.05 -12.11 -0.88
N LYS A 57 -4.07 -12.93 -1.94
CA LYS A 57 -2.98 -13.86 -2.22
C LYS A 57 -2.31 -13.54 -3.54
N ASN A 58 -1.01 -13.79 -3.61
CA ASN A 58 -0.27 -13.75 -4.87
C ASN A 58 -0.60 -15.01 -5.66
N GLU A 59 -0.15 -15.05 -6.92
CA GLU A 59 -0.43 -16.19 -7.78
C GLU A 59 0.13 -17.50 -7.23
N ASP A 60 1.22 -17.41 -6.50
CA ASP A 60 1.87 -18.60 -5.92
C ASP A 60 1.25 -19.01 -4.58
N GLY A 61 0.19 -18.34 -4.12
CA GLY A 61 -0.48 -18.65 -2.87
C GLY A 61 0.08 -17.94 -1.65
N SER A 62 1.16 -17.20 -1.80
CA SER A 62 1.73 -16.46 -0.67
C SER A 62 0.88 -15.23 -0.36
N VAL A 63 1.06 -14.66 0.83
CA VAL A 63 0.32 -13.48 1.26
C VAL A 63 0.75 -12.28 0.40
N CYS A 64 -0.24 -11.58 -0.16
CA CYS A 64 -0.02 -10.31 -0.84
C CYS A 64 -0.34 -9.20 0.15
N TYR A 65 0.67 -8.53 0.66
CA TYR A 65 0.47 -7.39 1.55
C TYR A 65 0.01 -6.20 0.74
N VAL A 66 -0.85 -5.37 1.34
CA VAL A 66 -1.47 -4.25 0.62
C VAL A 66 -1.39 -3.00 1.47
N ILE A 67 -1.49 -1.85 0.79
CA ILE A 67 -1.52 -0.53 1.43
C ILE A 67 -2.83 0.13 1.04
N GLY A 68 -3.62 0.55 2.02
CA GLY A 68 -4.88 1.22 1.76
C GLY A 68 -4.67 2.56 1.08
N VAL A 69 -5.54 2.90 0.13
CA VAL A 69 -5.52 4.19 -0.56
C VAL A 69 -6.79 4.93 -0.19
N LEU A 70 -6.65 6.02 0.56
CA LEU A 70 -7.79 6.79 1.05
C LEU A 70 -8.56 7.41 -0.10
N LYS A 71 -9.87 7.55 0.08
CA LYS A 71 -10.71 8.17 -0.95
C LYS A 71 -10.24 9.59 -1.25
N ALA A 72 -9.86 10.34 -0.22
CA ALA A 72 -9.36 11.71 -0.43
C ALA A 72 -8.11 11.72 -1.30
N ILE A 73 -7.24 10.73 -1.15
CA ILE A 73 -6.03 10.62 -1.96
C ILE A 73 -6.39 10.29 -3.40
N ARG A 74 -7.32 9.35 -3.60
CA ARG A 74 -7.78 9.00 -4.96
C ARG A 74 -8.38 10.22 -5.67
N ASN A 75 -9.14 11.02 -4.92
CA ASN A 75 -9.75 12.24 -5.47
C ASN A 75 -8.68 13.24 -5.90
N ARG A 76 -7.64 13.40 -5.09
CA ARG A 76 -6.54 14.31 -5.43
C ARG A 76 -5.75 13.83 -6.63
N LEU A 77 -5.61 12.51 -6.78
CA LEU A 77 -4.92 11.91 -7.92
C LEU A 77 -5.76 11.97 -9.19
N GLY A 78 -7.07 12.02 -9.04
CA GLY A 78 -7.98 11.85 -10.17
C GLY A 78 -7.96 10.45 -10.73
N LYS A 79 -7.67 9.46 -9.88
CA LYS A 79 -7.52 8.07 -10.31
C LYS A 79 -8.39 7.14 -9.47
N GLY A 80 -8.69 5.98 -10.04
CA GLY A 80 -9.50 4.98 -9.38
C GLY A 80 -9.11 3.58 -9.79
N ASP A 81 -10.08 2.67 -9.72
CA ASP A 81 -9.85 1.26 -9.99
C ASP A 81 -9.22 1.05 -11.37
N GLY A 82 -8.13 0.29 -11.39
CA GLY A 82 -7.43 -0.03 -12.63
C GLY A 82 -6.38 0.98 -13.05
N ASP A 83 -6.29 2.12 -12.37
CA ASP A 83 -5.30 3.14 -12.73
C ASP A 83 -3.97 2.85 -12.07
N SER A 84 -2.90 3.21 -12.77
CA SER A 84 -1.54 3.01 -12.31
C SER A 84 -1.04 4.22 -11.53
N VAL A 85 -0.28 3.97 -10.45
CA VAL A 85 0.36 5.03 -9.69
C VAL A 85 1.80 4.65 -9.39
N HIS A 86 2.64 5.66 -9.23
CA HIS A 86 4.02 5.46 -8.78
C HIS A 86 4.05 5.61 -7.26
N ALA A 87 4.44 4.55 -6.56
CA ALA A 87 4.40 4.51 -5.10
C ALA A 87 5.80 4.62 -4.53
N VAL A 88 5.95 5.47 -3.51
CA VAL A 88 7.17 5.55 -2.70
C VAL A 88 6.74 5.30 -1.26
N ILE A 89 7.27 4.25 -0.65
CA ILE A 89 6.85 3.80 0.66
C ILE A 89 8.06 3.85 1.59
N THR A 90 7.91 4.57 2.70
CA THR A 90 8.98 4.73 3.68
C THR A 90 8.47 4.29 5.04
N GLU A 91 9.29 3.57 5.79
CA GLU A 91 8.96 3.15 7.14
C GLU A 91 8.70 4.37 8.03
N ALA A 92 7.60 4.35 8.78
CA ALA A 92 7.25 5.47 9.65
C ALA A 92 8.11 5.43 10.91
N GLU A 93 8.77 6.56 11.23
CA GLU A 93 9.67 6.61 12.37
C GLU A 93 8.97 6.45 13.69
N GLY A 94 7.75 6.97 13.79
CA GLY A 94 6.99 6.88 15.03
C GLY A 94 6.59 5.48 15.40
N GLU A 95 6.86 4.54 14.54
CA GLU A 95 6.46 3.16 14.72
C GLU A 95 7.23 2.47 15.82
N LYS A 96 8.42 2.90 16.08
CA LYS A 96 9.21 2.24 17.08
C LYS A 96 8.68 2.62 18.47
N THR A 97 8.34 1.74 19.26
CA THR A 97 7.89 1.98 20.63
C THR A 97 7.95 0.69 21.37
#